data_f4b321f0291e5355a84a3036a0dce0a3
#
_entry.id   f4b321f0291e5355a84a3036a0dce0a3
#
_cell.length_a   1.000
_cell.length_b   1.000
_cell.length_c   1.000
_cell.angle_alpha   90.00
_cell.angle_beta   90.00
_cell.angle_gamma   90.00
#
_symmetry.space_group_name_H-M   'P 1'
#
loop_
_entity.id
_entity.type
_entity.pdbx_description
1 polymer ?
#
loop_
_entity_poly.entity_id
_entity_poly.type
_entity_poly.pdbx_seq_one_letter_code
_entity_poly.pdbx_strand_id
1 'polypeptide(L)'
;LEKVRSKAETDTINSLGRVVGIDLNEPEAIPGLEFHKINFLEIDPIDLIDKLKINNVDVVLSDMASSSSGHKKTDHLRIMALCESAAFFAGKVLKPGGAFVAKVLAGGAEPELQKILKIKFEKVINFKPPASRKDSSEKYVVAIGFRS
;
A
#
# COMPACT_ATOMS: atom_id res chain seq x y z
N LEU A 1 3.36 -11.83 -8.94
CA LEU A 1 3.78 -11.15 -10.17
C LEU A 1 5.27 -10.97 -10.31
N GLU A 2 5.99 -11.45 -9.37
CA GLU A 2 7.45 -11.42 -9.36
C GLU A 2 8.08 -12.42 -10.34
N LYS A 3 7.29 -13.31 -10.87
CA LYS A 3 7.79 -14.34 -11.78
C LYS A 3 8.08 -13.80 -13.16
N VAL A 4 9.13 -14.31 -13.77
CA VAL A 4 9.43 -14.04 -15.16
C VAL A 4 8.33 -14.64 -16.05
N ARG A 5 7.87 -13.88 -17.01
CA ARG A 5 6.78 -14.28 -17.86
C ARG A 5 7.14 -14.20 -19.32
N SER A 6 6.58 -15.09 -20.10
CA SER A 6 6.64 -14.97 -21.53
C SER A 6 5.72 -13.82 -21.98
N LYS A 7 5.88 -13.39 -23.23
CA LYS A 7 5.02 -12.35 -23.78
C LYS A 7 3.55 -12.77 -23.72
N ALA A 8 3.25 -14.02 -24.03
CA ALA A 8 1.88 -14.51 -24.01
C ALA A 8 1.30 -14.48 -22.60
N GLU A 9 2.10 -14.84 -21.59
CA GLU A 9 1.66 -14.78 -20.20
C GLU A 9 1.44 -13.34 -19.77
N THR A 10 2.30 -12.42 -20.19
CA THR A 10 2.14 -11.00 -19.87
C THR A 10 0.86 -10.46 -20.49
N ASP A 11 0.57 -10.81 -21.74
CA ASP A 11 -0.67 -10.40 -22.40
C ASP A 11 -1.90 -10.95 -21.66
N THR A 12 -1.82 -12.19 -21.20
CA THR A 12 -2.90 -12.81 -20.43
C THR A 12 -3.10 -12.07 -19.12
N ILE A 13 -2.02 -11.73 -18.42
CA ILE A 13 -2.11 -10.96 -17.15
C ILE A 13 -2.75 -9.60 -17.41
N ASN A 14 -2.36 -8.91 -18.46
CA ASN A 14 -2.93 -7.61 -18.80
C ASN A 14 -4.41 -7.69 -19.11
N SER A 15 -4.89 -8.80 -19.66
CA SER A 15 -6.31 -9.02 -19.91
C SER A 15 -7.08 -9.42 -18.65
N LEU A 16 -6.42 -10.05 -17.66
CA LEU A 16 -7.04 -10.48 -16.41
C LEU A 16 -6.94 -9.46 -15.29
N GLY A 17 -5.95 -8.58 -15.37
CA GLY A 17 -5.74 -7.61 -14.31
C GLY A 17 -4.67 -6.59 -14.64
N ARG A 18 -4.53 -5.65 -13.72
CA ARG A 18 -3.60 -4.55 -13.85
C ARG A 18 -2.83 -4.38 -12.55
N VAL A 19 -1.52 -4.22 -12.63
CA VAL A 19 -0.66 -3.96 -11.48
C VAL A 19 0.03 -2.61 -11.68
N VAL A 20 -0.17 -1.70 -10.76
CA VAL A 20 0.39 -0.35 -10.81
C VAL A 20 1.29 -0.16 -9.60
N GLY A 21 2.50 0.32 -9.84
CA GLY A 21 3.43 0.67 -8.78
C GLY A 21 3.76 2.16 -8.82
N ILE A 22 3.83 2.76 -7.64
CA ILE A 22 4.14 4.18 -7.48
C ILE A 22 5.24 4.31 -6.45
N ASP A 23 6.35 4.94 -6.81
CA ASP A 23 7.48 5.15 -5.91
C ASP A 23 8.32 6.32 -6.43
N LEU A 24 9.16 6.84 -5.57
CA LEU A 24 10.19 7.81 -5.95
C LEU A 24 11.38 7.14 -6.61
N ASN A 25 11.64 5.90 -6.26
CA ASN A 25 12.75 5.13 -6.78
C ASN A 25 12.25 4.13 -7.80
N GLU A 26 12.79 4.21 -9.03
CA GLU A 26 12.41 3.29 -10.08
C GLU A 26 13.00 1.89 -9.80
N PRO A 27 12.15 0.86 -9.73
CA PRO A 27 12.65 -0.49 -9.52
C PRO A 27 13.20 -1.06 -10.82
N GLU A 28 13.82 -2.24 -10.74
CA GLU A 28 14.16 -2.98 -11.94
C GLU A 28 12.88 -3.29 -12.73
N ALA A 29 13.02 -3.34 -14.05
CA ALA A 29 11.89 -3.63 -14.91
C ALA A 29 11.26 -4.97 -14.56
N ILE A 30 9.97 -4.96 -14.24
CA ILE A 30 9.20 -6.16 -13.90
C ILE A 30 8.08 -6.32 -14.92
N PRO A 31 8.07 -7.43 -15.66
CA PRO A 31 6.99 -7.66 -16.63
C PRO A 31 5.62 -7.61 -15.96
N GLY A 32 4.69 -6.91 -16.57
CA GLY A 32 3.34 -6.78 -16.05
C GLY A 32 3.13 -5.66 -15.05
N LEU A 33 4.20 -4.98 -14.63
CA LEU A 33 4.11 -3.84 -13.72
C LEU A 33 4.09 -2.53 -14.51
N GLU A 34 3.04 -1.75 -14.30
CA GLU A 34 2.97 -0.37 -14.77
C GLU A 34 3.54 0.51 -13.66
N PHE A 35 4.72 1.09 -13.88
CA PHE A 35 5.38 1.88 -12.85
C PHE A 35 5.32 3.37 -13.14
N HIS A 36 5.08 4.16 -12.09
CA HIS A 36 5.06 5.62 -12.16
C HIS A 36 5.96 6.20 -11.08
N LYS A 37 6.92 7.01 -11.49
CA LYS A 37 7.81 7.70 -10.55
C LYS A 37 7.10 8.96 -10.07
N ILE A 38 6.47 8.87 -8.92
CA ILE A 38 5.66 9.94 -8.35
C ILE A 38 5.90 10.00 -6.84
N ASN A 39 6.01 11.21 -6.29
CA ASN A 39 6.01 11.39 -4.86
C ASN A 39 4.56 11.37 -4.37
N PHE A 40 4.18 10.26 -3.76
CA PHE A 40 2.81 10.02 -3.31
C PHE A 40 2.31 11.09 -2.34
N LEU A 41 3.19 11.65 -1.52
CA LEU A 41 2.80 12.68 -0.55
C LEU A 41 2.60 14.06 -1.16
N GLU A 42 3.16 14.30 -2.35
CA GLU A 42 3.07 15.61 -3.00
C GLU A 42 1.94 15.72 -4.02
N ILE A 43 1.27 14.62 -4.31
CA ILE A 43 0.18 14.64 -5.27
C ILE A 43 -1.15 14.43 -4.53
N ASP A 44 -2.18 15.16 -4.96
CA ASP A 44 -3.52 14.94 -4.45
C ASP A 44 -4.01 13.56 -4.88
N PRO A 45 -4.53 12.73 -3.96
CA PRO A 45 -4.98 11.38 -4.31
C PRO A 45 -6.02 11.35 -5.43
N ILE A 46 -6.92 12.32 -5.48
CA ILE A 46 -7.94 12.38 -6.53
C ILE A 46 -7.29 12.65 -7.89
N ASP A 47 -6.32 13.56 -7.93
CA ASP A 47 -5.58 13.85 -9.17
C ASP A 47 -4.79 12.62 -9.63
N LEU A 48 -4.22 11.89 -8.70
CA LEU A 48 -3.49 10.66 -9.01
C LEU A 48 -4.42 9.60 -9.61
N ILE A 49 -5.58 9.42 -9.02
CA ILE A 49 -6.58 8.47 -9.50
C ILE A 49 -7.01 8.82 -10.92
N ASP A 50 -7.29 10.10 -11.17
CA ASP A 50 -7.70 10.57 -12.48
C ASP A 50 -6.58 10.42 -13.51
N LYS A 51 -5.35 10.76 -13.13
CA LYS A 51 -4.19 10.67 -14.00
C LYS A 51 -3.91 9.25 -14.43
N LEU A 52 -3.97 8.31 -13.51
CA LEU A 52 -3.66 6.91 -13.77
C LEU A 52 -4.88 6.07 -14.13
N LYS A 53 -6.06 6.63 -14.03
CA LYS A 53 -7.33 5.95 -14.31
C LYS A 53 -7.45 4.64 -13.53
N ILE A 54 -7.31 4.77 -12.21
CA ILE A 54 -7.35 3.65 -11.29
C ILE A 54 -8.72 3.57 -10.62
N ASN A 55 -9.36 2.41 -10.70
CA ASN A 55 -10.59 2.15 -9.96
C ASN A 55 -10.81 0.64 -9.83
N ASN A 56 -11.75 0.24 -8.98
CA ASN A 56 -12.12 -1.15 -8.76
C ASN A 56 -10.92 -2.06 -8.50
N VAL A 57 -10.01 -1.59 -7.65
CA VAL A 57 -8.79 -2.31 -7.31
C VAL A 57 -9.11 -3.41 -6.31
N ASP A 58 -8.47 -4.56 -6.49
CA ASP A 58 -8.64 -5.71 -5.58
C ASP A 58 -7.85 -5.55 -4.29
N VAL A 59 -6.61 -5.09 -4.41
CA VAL A 59 -5.69 -4.99 -3.27
C VAL A 59 -4.83 -3.75 -3.42
N VAL A 60 -4.70 -2.99 -2.34
CA VAL A 60 -3.75 -1.88 -2.25
C VAL A 60 -2.68 -2.27 -1.24
N LEU A 61 -1.43 -2.20 -1.65
CA LEU A 61 -0.28 -2.51 -0.80
C LEU A 61 0.52 -1.22 -0.57
N SER A 62 0.85 -0.96 0.68
CA SER A 62 1.66 0.20 1.05
C SER A 62 2.91 -0.27 1.81
N ASP A 63 4.06 -0.01 1.24
CA ASP A 63 5.36 -0.29 1.84
C ASP A 63 6.23 0.95 1.77
N MET A 64 5.64 2.08 2.08
CA MET A 64 6.31 3.36 2.02
C MET A 64 6.98 3.67 3.35
N ALA A 65 8.14 3.09 3.57
CA ALA A 65 8.94 3.44 4.73
C ALA A 65 9.67 4.75 4.43
N SER A 66 9.53 5.76 5.28
CA SER A 66 10.34 6.95 5.12
C SER A 66 11.76 6.67 5.57
N SER A 67 12.72 7.41 5.02
CA SER A 67 14.10 7.32 5.47
C SER A 67 14.20 7.71 6.94
N SER A 68 14.99 6.96 7.71
CA SER A 68 15.21 7.27 9.11
C SER A 68 15.96 8.60 9.23
N SER A 69 15.43 9.49 10.06
CA SER A 69 16.08 10.77 10.35
C SER A 69 16.92 10.71 11.62
N GLY A 70 16.87 9.58 12.34
CA GLY A 70 17.47 9.46 13.66
C GLY A 70 16.59 9.99 14.78
N HIS A 71 15.43 10.54 14.46
CA HIS A 71 14.46 11.03 15.45
C HIS A 71 13.22 10.16 15.42
N LYS A 72 13.08 9.26 16.37
CA LYS A 72 11.98 8.29 16.40
C LYS A 72 10.61 8.92 16.26
N LYS A 73 10.37 10.02 16.96
CA LYS A 73 9.09 10.71 16.93
C LYS A 73 8.78 11.25 15.52
N THR A 74 9.76 11.86 14.87
CA THR A 74 9.62 12.39 13.52
C THR A 74 9.38 11.28 12.50
N ASP A 75 10.16 10.21 12.58
CA ASP A 75 10.02 9.06 11.68
C ASP A 75 8.66 8.41 11.85
N HIS A 76 8.19 8.30 13.09
CA HIS A 76 6.89 7.76 13.41
C HIS A 76 5.76 8.59 12.78
N LEU A 77 5.82 9.91 12.92
CA LEU A 77 4.82 10.81 12.34
C LEU A 77 4.79 10.72 10.82
N ARG A 78 5.97 10.58 10.19
CA ARG A 78 6.05 10.41 8.73
C ARG A 78 5.40 9.12 8.27
N ILE A 79 5.69 8.03 8.95
CA ILE A 79 5.12 6.73 8.58
C ILE A 79 3.61 6.76 8.77
N MET A 80 3.13 7.38 9.82
CA MET A 80 1.70 7.52 10.04
C MET A 80 1.03 8.34 8.94
N ALA A 81 1.66 9.45 8.54
CA ALA A 81 1.15 10.27 7.45
C ALA A 81 1.06 9.47 6.15
N LEU A 82 2.10 8.68 5.86
CA LEU A 82 2.11 7.81 4.68
C LEU A 82 1.00 6.76 4.74
N CYS A 83 0.83 6.12 5.89
CA CYS A 83 -0.20 5.11 6.08
C CYS A 83 -1.61 5.70 5.96
N GLU A 84 -1.84 6.87 6.54
CA GLU A 84 -3.14 7.53 6.47
C GLU A 84 -3.46 7.96 5.04
N SER A 85 -2.46 8.50 4.32
CA SER A 85 -2.64 8.87 2.92
C SER A 85 -2.92 7.65 2.05
N ALA A 86 -2.22 6.55 2.30
CA ALA A 86 -2.44 5.31 1.58
C ALA A 86 -3.84 4.74 1.88
N ALA A 87 -4.28 4.81 3.13
CA ALA A 87 -5.62 4.35 3.51
C ALA A 87 -6.71 5.20 2.85
N PHE A 88 -6.51 6.50 2.77
CA PHE A 88 -7.44 7.40 2.07
C PHE A 88 -7.50 7.05 0.58
N PHE A 89 -6.35 6.88 -0.04
CA PHE A 89 -6.27 6.47 -1.44
C PHE A 89 -6.98 5.13 -1.67
N ALA A 90 -6.71 4.15 -0.82
CA ALA A 90 -7.35 2.84 -0.90
C ALA A 90 -8.87 2.95 -0.81
N GLY A 91 -9.38 3.81 0.06
CA GLY A 91 -10.81 4.04 0.20
C GLY A 91 -11.45 4.64 -1.04
N LYS A 92 -10.66 5.22 -1.95
CA LYS A 92 -11.18 5.78 -3.19
C LYS A 92 -11.12 4.80 -4.37
N VAL A 93 -10.21 3.84 -4.32
CA VAL A 93 -9.96 2.97 -5.48
C VAL A 93 -10.40 1.51 -5.27
N LEU A 94 -10.49 1.03 -4.03
CA LEU A 94 -10.85 -0.35 -3.78
C LEU A 94 -12.28 -0.66 -4.18
N LYS A 95 -12.46 -1.83 -4.75
CA LYS A 95 -13.80 -2.38 -4.95
C LYS A 95 -14.36 -2.92 -3.63
N PRO A 96 -15.68 -3.04 -3.48
CA PRO A 96 -16.24 -3.70 -2.30
C PRO A 96 -15.66 -5.11 -2.14
N GLY A 97 -15.28 -5.45 -0.91
CA GLY A 97 -14.62 -6.73 -0.62
C GLY A 97 -13.10 -6.69 -0.78
N GLY A 98 -12.54 -5.60 -1.30
CA GLY A 98 -11.10 -5.49 -1.49
C GLY A 98 -10.31 -5.44 -0.19
N ALA A 99 -8.99 -5.45 -0.32
CA ALA A 99 -8.08 -5.50 0.82
C ALA A 99 -7.02 -4.40 0.76
N PHE A 100 -6.59 -3.98 1.95
CA PHE A 100 -5.51 -3.00 2.12
C PHE A 100 -4.46 -3.58 3.05
N VAL A 101 -3.21 -3.50 2.66
CA VAL A 101 -2.08 -3.96 3.49
C VAL A 101 -1.08 -2.83 3.61
N ALA A 102 -0.70 -2.52 4.83
CA ALA A 102 0.29 -1.47 5.08
C ALA A 102 1.36 -1.94 6.06
N LYS A 103 2.59 -1.58 5.77
CA LYS A 103 3.70 -1.81 6.69
C LYS A 103 3.72 -0.63 7.68
N VAL A 104 3.78 -0.93 8.97
CA VAL A 104 3.80 0.08 10.03
C VAL A 104 4.87 -0.27 11.05
N LEU A 105 5.24 0.72 11.87
CA LEU A 105 6.14 0.47 12.99
C LEU A 105 5.33 0.03 14.21
N ALA A 106 5.85 -0.97 14.91
CA ALA A 106 5.22 -1.44 16.14
C ALA A 106 5.27 -0.39 17.23
N GLY A 107 4.25 -0.37 18.09
CA GLY A 107 4.17 0.50 19.26
C GLY A 107 3.82 1.94 18.98
N GLY A 108 3.43 2.24 17.75
CA GLY A 108 3.17 3.62 17.36
C GLY A 108 1.70 3.98 17.30
N ALA A 109 1.38 4.91 16.43
CA ALA A 109 0.05 5.48 16.31
C ALA A 109 -0.95 4.57 15.61
N GLU A 110 -0.76 3.27 15.71
CA GLU A 110 -1.70 2.30 15.17
C GLU A 110 -3.14 2.50 15.61
N PRO A 111 -3.43 2.98 16.85
CA PRO A 111 -4.82 3.16 17.25
C PRO A 111 -5.63 4.02 16.30
N GLU A 112 -5.05 5.12 15.78
CA GLU A 112 -5.76 5.99 14.86
C GLU A 112 -5.97 5.33 13.50
N LEU A 113 -4.92 4.70 12.97
CA LEU A 113 -5.03 3.95 11.73
C LEU A 113 -6.02 2.80 11.87
N GLN A 114 -5.97 2.08 12.99
CA GLN A 114 -6.90 1.00 13.28
C GLN A 114 -8.35 1.48 13.27
N LYS A 115 -8.63 2.63 13.86
CA LYS A 115 -9.98 3.20 13.88
C LYS A 115 -10.48 3.47 12.46
N ILE A 116 -9.63 4.08 11.63
CA ILE A 116 -9.98 4.39 10.24
C ILE A 116 -10.28 3.10 9.48
N LEU A 117 -9.42 2.12 9.62
CA LEU A 117 -9.56 0.87 8.90
C LEU A 117 -10.77 0.06 9.38
N LYS A 118 -11.05 0.05 10.68
CA LYS A 118 -12.22 -0.67 11.21
C LYS A 118 -13.54 -0.10 10.73
N ILE A 119 -13.57 1.19 10.45
CA ILE A 119 -14.76 1.82 9.88
C ILE A 119 -14.94 1.40 8.42
N LYS A 120 -13.86 1.30 7.67
CA LYS A 120 -13.89 1.06 6.23
C LYS A 120 -13.87 -0.40 5.82
N PHE A 121 -13.40 -1.28 6.70
CA PHE A 121 -13.21 -2.71 6.40
C PHE A 121 -13.91 -3.58 7.43
N GLU A 122 -14.31 -4.76 7.01
CA GLU A 122 -14.96 -5.72 7.90
C GLU A 122 -14.03 -6.29 8.95
N LYS A 123 -12.76 -6.49 8.59
CA LYS A 123 -11.79 -7.13 9.48
C LYS A 123 -10.43 -6.46 9.35
N VAL A 124 -9.80 -6.22 10.50
CA VAL A 124 -8.44 -5.65 10.56
C VAL A 124 -7.58 -6.56 11.42
N ILE A 125 -6.47 -7.01 10.86
CA ILE A 125 -5.54 -7.93 11.50
C ILE A 125 -4.16 -7.28 11.57
N ASN A 126 -3.49 -7.45 12.70
CA ASN A 126 -2.10 -7.06 12.84
C ASN A 126 -1.25 -8.31 12.64
N PHE A 127 -0.27 -8.23 11.76
CA PHE A 127 0.55 -9.37 11.40
C PHE A 127 2.02 -9.03 11.49
N LYS A 128 2.78 -9.85 12.22
CA LYS A 128 4.24 -9.76 12.24
C LYS A 128 4.79 -11.02 11.57
N PRO A 129 5.50 -10.87 10.44
CA PRO A 129 6.01 -12.04 9.72
C PRO A 129 6.92 -12.91 10.59
N PRO A 130 6.83 -14.24 10.50
CA PRO A 130 7.71 -15.12 11.29
C PRO A 130 9.19 -14.90 11.02
N ALA A 131 9.55 -14.45 9.85
CA ALA A 131 10.94 -14.15 9.49
C ALA A 131 11.45 -12.83 10.06
N SER A 132 10.60 -12.03 10.68
CA SER A 132 11.01 -10.79 11.31
C SER A 132 11.87 -11.06 12.53
N ARG A 133 12.92 -10.27 12.72
CA ARG A 133 13.74 -10.35 13.91
C ARG A 133 12.93 -9.87 15.12
N LYS A 134 13.26 -10.38 16.31
CA LYS A 134 12.57 -9.97 17.54
C LYS A 134 12.66 -8.47 17.82
N ASP A 135 13.78 -7.86 17.43
CA ASP A 135 14.01 -6.43 17.61
C ASP A 135 13.45 -5.58 16.48
N SER A 136 12.86 -6.20 15.46
CA SER A 136 12.24 -5.47 14.37
C SER A 136 10.98 -4.78 14.86
N SER A 137 10.88 -3.48 14.58
CA SER A 137 9.69 -2.70 14.89
C SER A 137 8.65 -2.76 13.79
N GLU A 138 8.95 -3.44 12.68
CA GLU A 138 8.04 -3.52 11.55
C GLU A 138 6.97 -4.57 11.76
N LYS A 139 5.76 -4.24 11.38
CA LYS A 139 4.65 -5.18 11.32
C LYS A 139 3.71 -4.72 10.21
N TYR A 140 2.78 -5.60 9.84
CA TYR A 140 1.80 -5.29 8.82
C TYR A 140 0.41 -5.17 9.43
N VAL A 141 -0.35 -4.22 8.92
CA VAL A 141 -1.78 -4.12 9.19
C VAL A 141 -2.47 -4.61 7.93
N VAL A 142 -3.35 -5.60 8.10
CA VAL A 142 -4.10 -6.20 6.99
C VAL A 142 -5.58 -5.91 7.21
N ALA A 143 -6.18 -5.16 6.30
CA ALA A 143 -7.60 -4.83 6.35
C ALA A 143 -8.31 -5.53 5.21
N ILE A 144 -9.34 -6.28 5.51
CA ILE A 144 -10.04 -7.16 4.58
C ILE A 144 -11.52 -6.82 4.56
N GLY A 145 -12.13 -6.92 3.37
CA GLY A 145 -13.55 -6.70 3.22
C GLY A 145 -13.92 -5.22 3.20
N PHE A 146 -13.40 -4.50 2.21
CA PHE A 146 -13.73 -3.08 2.06
C PHE A 146 -15.24 -2.89 1.94
N ARG A 147 -15.77 -1.95 2.72
CA ARG A 147 -17.23 -1.77 2.83
C ARG A 147 -17.85 -0.89 1.74
N SER A 148 -17.06 -0.31 0.91
CA SER A 148 -17.46 0.63 -0.15
C SER A 148 -17.51 2.09 0.28
#